data_03403f4d40eff4a41fdd10f1f4c1a3a7
#
_entry.id   03403f4d40eff4a41fdd10f1f4c1a3a7
#
_cell.length_a   1.000
_cell.length_b   1.000
_cell.length_c   1.000
_cell.angle_alpha   90.00
_cell.angle_beta   90.00
_cell.angle_gamma   90.00
#
_symmetry.space_group_name_H-M   'P 1'
#
loop_
_entity.id
_entity.type
_entity.pdbx_description
1 polymer ?
#
loop_
_entity_poly.entity_id
_entity_poly.type
_entity_poly.pdbx_seq_one_letter_code
_entity_poly.pdbx_strand_id
1 'polypeptide(L)'
;MFKYIFLYMKKKIALIFGVNGQDGAYLSKYLLNKNYTVHGVIRRASQINTQRLEDIYEEPSVKRKKFILHYGDIVDSSSVSYIINSILPDEIYNLAAQSHVNVSFQVPEYTGNVDGLGVLRILDAIKNLKKIKKIKFYQAGTSEMFGGVQKKSQNEKTNFEPQSPYAAAKLYAHWITKIYRDAYGIFASNGILFNHESPLRGETFVTKKIVKALARIKLKKQKKLFLGNLYSKRDWGHAEDYVRAMWKILNHKAPDDFVIATNFKIKIKDFIKMACDHWI
;
A
#
# COMPACT_ATOMS: atom_id res chain seq x y z
N MET A 1 28.73 -30.64 26.65
CA MET A 1 27.43 -30.12 27.12
C MET A 1 27.18 -28.77 26.42
N PHE A 2 26.68 -28.78 25.17
CA PHE A 2 26.41 -27.58 24.39
C PHE A 2 25.06 -27.02 24.77
N LYS A 3 25.02 -25.91 25.49
CA LYS A 3 23.81 -25.12 25.73
C LYS A 3 23.43 -24.44 24.41
N TYR A 4 22.37 -24.92 23.77
CA TYR A 4 21.69 -24.20 22.71
C TYR A 4 21.08 -22.94 23.34
N ILE A 5 21.71 -21.79 23.16
CA ILE A 5 21.10 -20.48 23.43
C ILE A 5 20.15 -20.22 22.25
N PHE A 6 18.91 -20.66 22.37
CA PHE A 6 17.83 -20.14 21.55
C PHE A 6 17.65 -18.66 21.96
N LEU A 7 18.28 -17.76 21.23
CA LEU A 7 17.89 -16.35 21.27
C LEU A 7 16.42 -16.28 20.85
N TYR A 8 15.56 -16.12 21.82
CA TYR A 8 14.15 -15.79 21.63
C TYR A 8 14.12 -14.40 20.95
N MET A 9 14.18 -14.38 19.63
CA MET A 9 13.94 -13.14 18.89
C MET A 9 12.55 -12.67 19.23
N LYS A 10 12.45 -11.53 19.91
CA LYS A 10 11.16 -10.91 20.30
C LYS A 10 10.29 -10.82 19.04
N LYS A 11 9.13 -11.47 19.07
CA LYS A 11 8.17 -11.46 17.98
C LYS A 11 7.73 -10.02 17.73
N LYS A 12 7.96 -9.52 16.52
CA LYS A 12 7.51 -8.18 16.13
C LYS A 12 6.00 -8.18 15.84
N ILE A 13 5.37 -7.07 16.16
CA ILE A 13 3.96 -6.79 15.87
C ILE A 13 3.89 -5.75 14.77
N ALA A 14 3.22 -6.09 13.67
CA ALA A 14 2.92 -5.17 12.58
C ALA A 14 1.44 -4.81 12.55
N LEU A 15 1.14 -3.53 12.36
CA LEU A 15 -0.21 -3.03 12.12
C LEU A 15 -0.31 -2.50 10.69
N ILE A 16 -1.29 -2.99 9.92
CA ILE A 16 -1.50 -2.63 8.52
C ILE A 16 -2.86 -1.95 8.35
N PHE A 17 -2.87 -0.67 8.03
CA PHE A 17 -4.08 0.01 7.56
C PHE A 17 -4.27 -0.29 6.08
N GLY A 18 -5.49 -0.68 5.66
CA GLY A 18 -5.78 -1.11 4.29
C GLY A 18 -5.34 -2.55 3.98
N VAL A 19 -5.36 -3.42 4.98
CA VAL A 19 -4.90 -4.81 4.91
C VAL A 19 -5.61 -5.66 3.85
N ASN A 20 -6.86 -5.36 3.53
CA ASN A 20 -7.68 -6.05 2.52
C ASN A 20 -7.48 -5.52 1.08
N GLY A 21 -6.55 -4.58 0.88
CA GLY A 21 -6.07 -4.18 -0.44
C GLY A 21 -5.10 -5.22 -1.02
N GLN A 22 -4.70 -5.03 -2.30
CA GLN A 22 -3.69 -5.88 -2.96
C GLN A 22 -2.41 -5.97 -2.11
N ASP A 23 -1.81 -4.83 -1.82
CA ASP A 23 -0.53 -4.77 -1.11
C ASP A 23 -0.65 -5.24 0.33
N GLY A 24 -1.77 -4.92 0.99
CA GLY A 24 -2.06 -5.37 2.34
C GLY A 24 -2.10 -6.90 2.46
N ALA A 25 -2.71 -7.58 1.50
CA ALA A 25 -2.76 -9.04 1.45
C ALA A 25 -1.36 -9.66 1.24
N TYR A 26 -0.59 -9.17 0.26
CA TYR A 26 0.79 -9.65 0.03
C TYR A 26 1.70 -9.35 1.21
N LEU A 27 1.63 -8.14 1.78
CA LEU A 27 2.43 -7.76 2.94
C LEU A 27 2.10 -8.62 4.15
N SER A 28 0.82 -8.92 4.39
CA SER A 28 0.40 -9.81 5.48
C SER A 28 1.03 -11.20 5.35
N LYS A 29 0.95 -11.82 4.16
CA LYS A 29 1.60 -13.11 3.89
C LYS A 29 3.11 -13.04 4.13
N TYR A 30 3.75 -11.99 3.61
CA TYR A 30 5.19 -11.80 3.74
C TYR A 30 5.63 -11.66 5.19
N LEU A 31 4.93 -10.85 6.00
CA LEU A 31 5.25 -10.64 7.42
C LEU A 31 4.96 -11.87 8.28
N LEU A 32 3.87 -12.59 8.01
CA LEU A 32 3.57 -13.85 8.69
C LEU A 32 4.67 -14.89 8.45
N ASN A 33 5.20 -15.00 7.23
CA ASN A 33 6.32 -15.86 6.89
C ASN A 33 7.63 -15.42 7.58
N LYS A 34 7.75 -14.14 7.95
CA LYS A 34 8.84 -13.61 8.78
C LYS A 34 8.57 -13.70 10.29
N ASN A 35 7.56 -14.47 10.70
CA ASN A 35 7.21 -14.71 12.10
C ASN A 35 6.70 -13.47 12.87
N TYR A 36 6.13 -12.47 12.16
CA TYR A 36 5.41 -11.37 12.79
C TYR A 36 4.03 -11.82 13.29
N THR A 37 3.52 -11.10 14.30
CA THR A 37 2.08 -11.02 14.54
C THR A 37 1.55 -9.84 13.72
N VAL A 38 0.57 -10.09 12.87
CA VAL A 38 0.01 -9.08 11.96
C VAL A 38 -1.38 -8.69 12.41
N HIS A 39 -1.57 -7.42 12.68
CA HIS A 39 -2.87 -6.81 12.93
C HIS A 39 -3.28 -6.02 11.69
N GLY A 40 -4.45 -6.28 11.15
CA GLY A 40 -4.98 -5.62 9.97
C GLY A 40 -6.19 -4.76 10.30
N VAL A 41 -6.24 -3.53 9.79
CA VAL A 41 -7.41 -2.66 9.90
C VAL A 41 -8.23 -2.72 8.64
N ILE A 42 -9.54 -3.02 8.78
CA ILE A 42 -10.54 -3.04 7.72
C ILE A 42 -11.71 -2.11 8.08
N ARG A 43 -12.29 -1.48 7.08
CA ARG A 43 -13.54 -0.73 7.27
C ARG A 43 -14.72 -1.70 7.34
N ARG A 44 -15.70 -1.39 8.17
CA ARG A 44 -16.96 -2.11 8.20
C ARG A 44 -17.70 -1.91 6.87
N ALA A 45 -18.06 -2.99 6.23
CA ALA A 45 -18.90 -3.01 5.03
C ALA A 45 -20.04 -4.01 5.23
N SER A 46 -21.16 -3.80 4.53
CA SER A 46 -22.28 -4.75 4.53
C SER A 46 -21.99 -6.03 3.74
N GLN A 47 -21.08 -5.94 2.77
CA GLN A 47 -20.62 -7.08 1.98
C GLN A 47 -19.23 -7.54 2.46
N ILE A 48 -18.90 -8.81 2.17
CA ILE A 48 -17.58 -9.37 2.43
C ILE A 48 -16.55 -8.60 1.59
N ASN A 49 -15.55 -8.04 2.26
CA ASN A 49 -14.45 -7.30 1.63
C ASN A 49 -13.07 -7.87 1.97
N THR A 50 -13.03 -9.11 2.45
CA THR A 50 -11.81 -9.83 2.89
C THR A 50 -11.36 -10.93 1.92
N GLN A 51 -11.94 -11.02 0.73
CA GLN A 51 -11.66 -12.07 -0.27
C GLN A 51 -10.16 -12.23 -0.58
N ARG A 52 -9.39 -11.13 -0.60
CA ARG A 52 -7.93 -11.20 -0.82
C ARG A 52 -7.14 -11.80 0.35
N LEU A 53 -7.80 -11.99 1.48
CA LEU A 53 -7.21 -12.53 2.71
C LEU A 53 -7.61 -13.99 2.97
N GLU A 54 -8.45 -14.60 2.13
CA GLU A 54 -8.99 -15.95 2.32
C GLU A 54 -7.88 -16.98 2.51
N ASP A 55 -6.88 -16.99 1.64
CA ASP A 55 -5.72 -17.91 1.78
C ASP A 55 -4.98 -17.79 3.13
N ILE A 56 -5.09 -16.65 3.82
CA ILE A 56 -4.48 -16.46 5.13
C ILE A 56 -5.34 -17.14 6.22
N TYR A 57 -6.66 -17.17 6.02
CA TYR A 57 -7.60 -17.81 6.95
C TYR A 57 -7.68 -19.31 6.77
N GLU A 58 -7.44 -19.81 5.55
CA GLU A 58 -7.55 -21.25 5.23
C GLU A 58 -6.43 -22.11 5.81
N GLU A 59 -5.33 -21.53 6.31
CA GLU A 59 -4.29 -22.25 7.03
C GLU A 59 -4.57 -22.30 8.54
N PRO A 60 -5.22 -23.37 9.06
CA PRO A 60 -5.92 -23.31 10.35
C PRO A 60 -5.02 -23.29 11.58
N SER A 61 -3.83 -23.89 11.53
CA SER A 61 -3.12 -24.26 12.78
C SER A 61 -2.13 -23.22 13.31
N VAL A 62 -1.52 -22.42 12.44
CA VAL A 62 -0.42 -21.51 12.82
C VAL A 62 -0.80 -20.04 12.68
N LYS A 63 -1.66 -19.70 11.74
CA LYS A 63 -1.88 -18.31 11.31
C LYS A 63 -3.02 -17.60 12.07
N ARG A 64 -4.04 -18.29 12.57
CA ARG A 64 -5.17 -17.68 13.29
C ARG A 64 -4.77 -16.89 14.55
N LYS A 65 -3.74 -17.32 15.26
CA LYS A 65 -3.21 -16.60 16.45
C LYS A 65 -2.25 -15.47 16.10
N LYS A 66 -1.83 -15.37 14.84
CA LYS A 66 -0.83 -14.39 14.38
C LYS A 66 -1.41 -13.37 13.41
N PHE A 67 -2.62 -13.57 12.91
CA PHE A 67 -3.31 -12.64 12.02
C PHE A 67 -4.67 -12.25 12.61
N ILE A 68 -4.80 -10.96 12.95
CA ILE A 68 -5.94 -10.44 13.70
C ILE A 68 -6.49 -9.23 12.95
N LEU A 69 -7.81 -9.21 12.70
CA LEU A 69 -8.48 -8.08 12.06
C LEU A 69 -9.18 -7.21 13.09
N HIS A 70 -9.12 -5.89 12.85
CA HIS A 70 -9.78 -4.85 13.61
C HIS A 70 -10.67 -4.02 12.69
N TYR A 71 -11.85 -3.67 13.14
CA TYR A 71 -12.66 -2.67 12.48
C TYR A 71 -12.20 -1.27 12.86
N GLY A 72 -11.94 -0.44 11.85
CA GLY A 72 -11.53 0.95 12.04
C GLY A 72 -11.54 1.71 10.72
N ASP A 73 -11.55 3.02 10.79
CA ASP A 73 -11.45 3.90 9.63
C ASP A 73 -10.37 4.95 9.87
N ILE A 74 -9.53 5.18 8.86
CA ILE A 74 -8.44 6.16 8.93
C ILE A 74 -8.97 7.61 9.02
N VAL A 75 -10.24 7.84 8.67
CA VAL A 75 -10.89 9.15 8.80
C VAL A 75 -11.39 9.43 10.21
N ASP A 76 -11.43 8.42 11.08
CA ASP A 76 -11.85 8.52 12.47
C ASP A 76 -10.65 8.51 13.42
N SER A 77 -10.34 9.67 14.01
CA SER A 77 -9.20 9.87 14.90
C SER A 77 -9.28 9.00 16.16
N SER A 78 -10.48 8.79 16.70
CA SER A 78 -10.69 8.00 17.91
C SER A 78 -10.42 6.53 17.64
N SER A 79 -10.92 5.99 16.53
CA SER A 79 -10.67 4.64 16.06
C SER A 79 -9.18 4.38 15.82
N VAL A 80 -8.49 5.29 15.11
CA VAL A 80 -7.05 5.18 14.84
C VAL A 80 -6.25 5.16 16.15
N SER A 81 -6.52 6.11 17.06
CA SER A 81 -5.83 6.20 18.35
C SER A 81 -6.10 4.97 19.21
N TYR A 82 -7.33 4.52 19.31
CA TYR A 82 -7.70 3.33 20.08
C TYR A 82 -6.95 2.09 19.60
N ILE A 83 -6.96 1.84 18.29
CA ILE A 83 -6.31 0.65 17.71
C ILE A 83 -4.79 0.69 17.96
N ILE A 84 -4.13 1.82 17.70
CA ILE A 84 -2.68 1.94 17.89
C ILE A 84 -2.30 1.79 19.37
N ASN A 85 -3.07 2.42 20.28
CA ASN A 85 -2.84 2.35 21.73
C ASN A 85 -3.06 0.94 22.30
N SER A 86 -4.08 0.22 21.83
CA SER A 86 -4.39 -1.14 22.34
C SER A 86 -3.39 -2.19 21.83
N ILE A 87 -2.83 -2.02 20.63
CA ILE A 87 -1.93 -3.00 20.01
C ILE A 87 -0.47 -2.73 20.38
N LEU A 88 -0.06 -1.46 20.49
CA LEU A 88 1.32 -1.03 20.67
C LEU A 88 2.27 -1.71 19.63
N PRO A 89 2.05 -1.54 18.32
CA PRO A 89 2.81 -2.24 17.29
C PRO A 89 4.29 -1.81 17.28
N ASP A 90 5.16 -2.66 16.73
CA ASP A 90 6.56 -2.29 16.44
C ASP A 90 6.68 -1.56 15.10
N GLU A 91 5.81 -1.93 14.15
CA GLU A 91 5.81 -1.38 12.79
C GLU A 91 4.36 -1.09 12.35
N ILE A 92 4.14 0.09 11.77
CA ILE A 92 2.86 0.47 11.15
C ILE A 92 3.09 0.68 9.66
N TYR A 93 2.28 0.03 8.84
CA TYR A 93 2.22 0.20 7.39
C TYR A 93 0.89 0.85 7.01
N ASN A 94 0.95 2.08 6.51
CA ASN A 94 -0.25 2.74 6.00
C ASN A 94 -0.38 2.53 4.50
N LEU A 95 -1.26 1.59 4.13
CA LEU A 95 -1.63 1.26 2.76
C LEU A 95 -3.08 1.66 2.45
N ALA A 96 -3.78 2.23 3.45
CA ALA A 96 -5.16 2.70 3.27
C ALA A 96 -5.17 3.94 2.37
N ALA A 97 -6.03 3.92 1.36
CA ALA A 97 -6.19 5.03 0.42
C ALA A 97 -7.53 4.96 -0.33
N GLN A 98 -8.01 6.12 -0.78
CA GLN A 98 -8.87 6.23 -1.95
C GLN A 98 -7.92 6.30 -3.17
N SER A 99 -7.54 5.16 -3.75
CA SER A 99 -6.43 5.05 -4.71
C SER A 99 -6.82 5.24 -6.19
N HIS A 100 -8.07 5.54 -6.48
CA HIS A 100 -8.54 5.71 -7.85
C HIS A 100 -8.49 7.18 -8.27
N VAL A 101 -7.49 7.55 -9.09
CA VAL A 101 -7.22 8.94 -9.50
C VAL A 101 -8.47 9.63 -10.09
N ASN A 102 -9.19 8.97 -10.99
CA ASN A 102 -10.38 9.58 -11.61
C ASN A 102 -11.52 9.84 -10.59
N VAL A 103 -11.69 8.96 -9.62
CA VAL A 103 -12.69 9.13 -8.54
C VAL A 103 -12.32 10.31 -7.64
N SER A 104 -11.04 10.64 -7.48
CA SER A 104 -10.62 11.77 -6.65
C SER A 104 -11.15 13.12 -7.14
N PHE A 105 -11.43 13.27 -8.43
CA PHE A 105 -12.08 14.47 -8.98
C PHE A 105 -13.58 14.56 -8.64
N GLN A 106 -14.21 13.42 -8.37
CA GLN A 106 -15.64 13.36 -8.00
C GLN A 106 -15.85 13.54 -6.49
N VAL A 107 -14.90 13.07 -5.68
CA VAL A 107 -14.95 13.11 -4.21
C VAL A 107 -13.62 13.64 -3.62
N PRO A 108 -13.23 14.90 -3.94
CA PRO A 108 -11.92 15.44 -3.57
C PRO A 108 -11.75 15.60 -2.05
N GLU A 109 -12.79 16.00 -1.34
CA GLU A 109 -12.77 16.17 0.11
C GLU A 109 -12.54 14.82 0.82
N TYR A 110 -13.29 13.79 0.44
CA TYR A 110 -13.09 12.45 0.97
C TYR A 110 -11.68 11.93 0.69
N THR A 111 -11.18 12.15 -0.53
CA THR A 111 -9.81 11.77 -0.92
C THR A 111 -8.77 12.49 -0.05
N GLY A 112 -8.92 13.80 0.17
CA GLY A 112 -8.04 14.58 1.05
C GLY A 112 -8.09 14.09 2.49
N ASN A 113 -9.27 13.75 2.98
CA ASN A 113 -9.47 13.26 4.35
C ASN A 113 -8.83 11.88 4.57
N VAL A 114 -9.00 10.94 3.63
CA VAL A 114 -8.41 9.60 3.69
C VAL A 114 -6.89 9.66 3.46
N ASP A 115 -6.48 10.19 2.32
CA ASP A 115 -5.11 10.03 1.80
C ASP A 115 -4.12 11.05 2.39
N GLY A 116 -4.62 12.18 2.89
CA GLY A 116 -3.84 13.22 3.56
C GLY A 116 -4.02 13.21 5.07
N LEU A 117 -5.17 13.66 5.56
CA LEU A 117 -5.42 13.82 7.00
C LEU A 117 -5.40 12.49 7.77
N GLY A 118 -5.76 11.37 7.12
CA GLY A 118 -5.65 10.05 7.72
C GLY A 118 -4.22 9.72 8.16
N VAL A 119 -3.23 10.14 7.37
CA VAL A 119 -1.80 9.96 7.70
C VAL A 119 -1.41 10.79 8.92
N LEU A 120 -1.87 12.04 8.99
CA LEU A 120 -1.64 12.90 10.17
C LEU A 120 -2.18 12.26 11.44
N ARG A 121 -3.38 11.65 11.42
CA ARG A 121 -3.98 10.98 12.58
C ARG A 121 -3.13 9.83 13.10
N ILE A 122 -2.57 9.01 12.19
CA ILE A 122 -1.66 7.92 12.58
C ILE A 122 -0.38 8.49 13.19
N LEU A 123 0.23 9.47 12.55
CA LEU A 123 1.48 10.08 13.02
C LEU A 123 1.31 10.74 14.39
N ASP A 124 0.17 11.38 14.62
CA ASP A 124 -0.15 12.03 15.90
C ASP A 124 -0.34 11.00 17.02
N ALA A 125 -1.00 9.88 16.73
CA ALA A 125 -1.11 8.76 17.66
C ALA A 125 0.28 8.18 18.00
N ILE A 126 1.16 8.00 17.01
CA ILE A 126 2.54 7.54 17.23
C ILE A 126 3.32 8.54 18.08
N LYS A 127 3.22 9.83 17.80
CA LYS A 127 3.89 10.91 18.55
C LYS A 127 3.51 10.84 20.03
N ASN A 128 2.24 10.66 20.34
CA ASN A 128 1.75 10.59 21.72
C ASN A 128 2.27 9.35 22.47
N LEU A 129 2.58 8.27 21.76
CA LEU A 129 3.14 7.04 22.32
C LEU A 129 4.68 7.02 22.38
N LYS A 130 5.39 8.00 21.84
CA LYS A 130 6.84 7.98 21.67
C LYS A 130 7.62 7.70 22.96
N LYS A 131 7.13 8.17 24.10
CA LYS A 131 7.76 7.91 25.43
C LYS A 131 7.53 6.48 25.90
N ILE A 132 6.49 5.80 25.43
CA ILE A 132 6.09 4.44 25.85
C ILE A 132 6.72 3.41 24.92
N LYS A 133 6.66 3.66 23.59
CA LYS A 133 7.15 2.74 22.58
C LYS A 133 7.69 3.46 21.35
N LYS A 134 8.83 2.99 20.84
CA LYS A 134 9.36 3.42 19.53
C LYS A 134 8.68 2.61 18.44
N ILE A 135 7.82 3.26 17.66
CA ILE A 135 7.06 2.67 16.54
C ILE A 135 7.70 3.15 15.24
N LYS A 136 7.94 2.23 14.31
CA LYS A 136 8.37 2.56 12.94
C LYS A 136 7.15 2.70 12.05
N PHE A 137 7.12 3.74 11.23
CA PHE A 137 5.99 4.07 10.35
C PHE A 137 6.40 4.08 8.88
N TYR A 138 5.66 3.38 8.06
CA TYR A 138 5.75 3.39 6.60
C TYR A 138 4.53 4.04 5.99
N GLN A 139 4.73 5.04 5.13
CA GLN A 139 3.70 5.68 4.32
C GLN A 139 3.80 5.22 2.87
N ALA A 140 2.73 4.65 2.33
CA ALA A 140 2.61 4.39 0.90
C ALA A 140 2.32 5.69 0.14
N GLY A 141 3.34 6.23 -0.50
CA GLY A 141 3.24 7.32 -1.46
C GLY A 141 2.94 6.82 -2.88
N THR A 142 3.08 7.70 -3.86
CA THR A 142 2.76 7.40 -5.26
C THR A 142 3.61 8.20 -6.22
N SER A 143 3.95 7.64 -7.38
CA SER A 143 4.59 8.35 -8.50
C SER A 143 3.71 9.46 -9.11
N GLU A 144 2.39 9.44 -8.86
CA GLU A 144 1.48 10.51 -9.30
C GLU A 144 1.83 11.88 -8.69
N MET A 145 2.59 11.91 -7.58
CA MET A 145 3.11 13.16 -7.01
C MET A 145 4.09 13.87 -7.96
N PHE A 146 4.80 13.15 -8.82
CA PHE A 146 5.71 13.73 -9.82
C PHE A 146 4.99 14.40 -10.99
N GLY A 147 3.70 14.16 -11.17
CA GLY A 147 2.92 14.68 -12.29
C GLY A 147 3.02 13.84 -13.57
N GLY A 148 2.31 14.27 -14.62
CA GLY A 148 2.02 13.41 -15.77
C GLY A 148 3.17 13.16 -16.74
N VAL A 149 4.02 14.14 -17.00
CA VAL A 149 5.01 14.03 -18.09
C VAL A 149 6.32 14.70 -17.69
N GLN A 150 7.18 13.95 -17.05
CA GLN A 150 8.56 14.38 -16.87
C GLN A 150 9.48 13.71 -17.91
N LYS A 151 10.34 14.51 -18.55
CA LYS A 151 11.26 14.05 -19.60
C LYS A 151 12.41 13.17 -19.06
N LYS A 152 12.74 13.30 -17.77
CA LYS A 152 13.84 12.59 -17.09
C LYS A 152 13.31 11.49 -16.21
N SER A 153 14.15 10.51 -15.84
CA SER A 153 13.84 9.55 -14.80
C SER A 153 13.65 10.25 -13.45
N GLN A 154 12.59 9.89 -12.74
CA GLN A 154 12.31 10.44 -11.42
C GLN A 154 13.14 9.75 -10.35
N ASN A 155 13.53 10.50 -9.31
CA ASN A 155 14.19 10.03 -8.11
C ASN A 155 13.72 10.85 -6.90
N GLU A 156 14.26 10.59 -5.72
CA GLU A 156 13.88 11.23 -4.46
C GLU A 156 14.13 12.75 -4.42
N LYS A 157 14.95 13.29 -5.34
CA LYS A 157 15.26 14.73 -5.49
C LYS A 157 14.43 15.41 -6.59
N THR A 158 13.60 14.65 -7.30
CA THR A 158 12.75 15.20 -8.36
C THR A 158 11.64 16.03 -7.74
N ASN A 159 11.38 17.22 -8.28
CA ASN A 159 10.28 18.08 -7.82
C ASN A 159 8.93 17.40 -8.03
N PHE A 160 8.02 17.67 -7.11
CA PHE A 160 6.65 17.19 -7.20
C PHE A 160 5.76 18.20 -7.90
N GLU A 161 4.90 17.73 -8.82
CA GLU A 161 3.95 18.54 -9.60
C GLU A 161 2.60 17.81 -9.68
N PRO A 162 1.86 17.67 -8.55
CA PRO A 162 0.63 16.87 -8.51
C PRO A 162 -0.44 17.44 -9.45
N GLN A 163 -1.09 16.57 -10.23
CA GLN A 163 -2.08 16.95 -11.23
C GLN A 163 -3.48 16.37 -10.95
N SER A 164 -3.72 15.89 -9.73
CA SER A 164 -5.04 15.39 -9.31
C SER A 164 -5.24 15.61 -7.81
N PRO A 165 -6.50 15.64 -7.32
CA PRO A 165 -6.78 15.68 -5.89
C PRO A 165 -6.13 14.51 -5.13
N TYR A 166 -6.08 13.32 -5.73
CA TYR A 166 -5.35 12.17 -5.19
C TYR A 166 -3.85 12.46 -5.01
N ALA A 167 -3.19 12.94 -6.06
CA ALA A 167 -1.76 13.25 -6.01
C ALA A 167 -1.45 14.37 -5.01
N ALA A 168 -2.31 15.39 -4.90
CA ALA A 168 -2.18 16.47 -3.93
C ALA A 168 -2.33 15.95 -2.49
N ALA A 169 -3.31 15.09 -2.22
CA ALA A 169 -3.48 14.45 -0.91
C ALA A 169 -2.29 13.57 -0.51
N LYS A 170 -1.76 12.79 -1.46
CA LYS A 170 -0.56 11.98 -1.26
C LYS A 170 0.71 12.83 -1.07
N LEU A 171 0.78 14.01 -1.70
CA LEU A 171 1.87 14.95 -1.48
C LEU A 171 1.81 15.55 -0.06
N TYR A 172 0.61 15.90 0.43
CA TYR A 172 0.45 16.29 1.84
C TYR A 172 0.92 15.16 2.76
N ALA A 173 0.51 13.91 2.50
CA ALA A 173 0.93 12.74 3.29
C ALA A 173 2.46 12.56 3.30
N HIS A 174 3.11 12.75 2.16
CA HIS A 174 4.56 12.70 2.03
C HIS A 174 5.25 13.74 2.93
N TRP A 175 4.83 15.00 2.83
CA TRP A 175 5.44 16.09 3.60
C TRP A 175 5.16 15.99 5.07
N ILE A 176 3.95 15.65 5.50
CA ILE A 176 3.65 15.51 6.92
C ILE A 176 4.44 14.35 7.55
N THR A 177 4.66 13.26 6.82
CA THR A 177 5.51 12.14 7.25
C THR A 177 6.96 12.61 7.47
N LYS A 178 7.50 13.38 6.52
CA LYS A 178 8.85 13.96 6.62
C LYS A 178 8.95 14.94 7.80
N ILE A 179 7.98 15.84 7.97
CA ILE A 179 7.94 16.81 9.07
C ILE A 179 7.92 16.09 10.42
N TYR A 180 7.11 15.03 10.58
CA TYR A 180 7.05 14.27 11.85
C TYR A 180 8.33 13.49 12.13
N ARG A 181 9.00 13.00 11.09
CA ARG A 181 10.33 12.41 11.18
C ARG A 181 11.34 13.43 11.73
N ASP A 182 11.40 14.60 11.11
CA ASP A 182 12.44 15.60 11.39
C ASP A 182 12.17 16.34 12.71
N ALA A 183 10.91 16.77 12.97
CA ALA A 183 10.56 17.55 14.16
C ALA A 183 10.42 16.71 15.42
N TYR A 184 9.91 15.48 15.32
CA TYR A 184 9.63 14.64 16.49
C TYR A 184 10.57 13.44 16.62
N GLY A 185 11.49 13.20 15.68
CA GLY A 185 12.42 12.07 15.68
C GLY A 185 11.70 10.72 15.62
N ILE A 186 10.56 10.65 14.93
CA ILE A 186 9.84 9.41 14.68
C ILE A 186 10.53 8.68 13.53
N PHE A 187 10.70 7.37 13.64
CA PHE A 187 11.15 6.57 12.50
C PHE A 187 10.02 6.46 11.48
N ALA A 188 9.88 7.46 10.60
CA ALA A 188 8.83 7.55 9.58
C ALA A 188 9.46 7.63 8.18
N SER A 189 9.09 6.71 7.30
CA SER A 189 9.62 6.61 5.93
C SER A 189 8.50 6.64 4.91
N ASN A 190 8.77 7.27 3.76
CA ASN A 190 7.89 7.24 2.60
C ASN A 190 8.43 6.25 1.55
N GLY A 191 7.53 5.46 0.96
CA GLY A 191 7.79 4.78 -0.31
C GLY A 191 7.06 5.51 -1.44
N ILE A 192 7.79 6.05 -2.40
CA ILE A 192 7.22 6.68 -3.60
C ILE A 192 7.04 5.59 -4.64
N LEU A 193 5.86 4.99 -4.66
CA LEU A 193 5.59 3.78 -5.42
C LEU A 193 5.17 4.11 -6.85
N PHE A 194 5.83 3.48 -7.82
CA PHE A 194 5.32 3.36 -9.16
C PHE A 194 4.23 2.27 -9.22
N ASN A 195 3.58 2.12 -10.37
CA ASN A 195 2.45 1.20 -10.49
C ASN A 195 2.92 -0.25 -10.28
N HIS A 196 2.14 -1.03 -9.57
CA HIS A 196 2.44 -2.44 -9.35
C HIS A 196 1.16 -3.26 -9.34
N GLU A 197 1.25 -4.42 -9.95
CA GLU A 197 0.12 -5.22 -10.35
C GLU A 197 0.26 -6.66 -9.83
N SER A 198 -0.85 -7.37 -9.77
CA SER A 198 -0.88 -8.79 -9.42
C SER A 198 -2.24 -9.40 -9.75
N PRO A 199 -2.41 -10.71 -9.59
CA PRO A 199 -3.72 -11.35 -9.62
C PRO A 199 -4.74 -10.76 -8.64
N LEU A 200 -4.30 -10.14 -7.53
CA LEU A 200 -5.16 -9.48 -6.53
C LEU A 200 -5.48 -8.02 -6.84
N ARG A 201 -5.02 -7.47 -7.98
CA ARG A 201 -5.34 -6.09 -8.38
C ARG A 201 -6.84 -5.86 -8.48
N GLY A 202 -7.29 -4.66 -8.08
CA GLY A 202 -8.70 -4.26 -8.20
C GLY A 202 -9.17 -4.25 -9.67
N GLU A 203 -10.40 -4.68 -9.91
CA GLU A 203 -10.95 -4.90 -11.26
C GLU A 203 -11.11 -3.63 -12.10
N THR A 204 -11.20 -2.47 -11.46
CA THR A 204 -11.32 -1.17 -12.12
C THR A 204 -9.98 -0.62 -12.65
N PHE A 205 -8.85 -1.20 -12.21
CA PHE A 205 -7.52 -0.80 -12.69
C PHE A 205 -7.22 -1.39 -14.06
N VAL A 206 -6.48 -0.61 -14.87
CA VAL A 206 -6.33 -0.83 -16.31
C VAL A 206 -5.84 -2.23 -16.67
N THR A 207 -4.84 -2.75 -15.99
CA THR A 207 -4.27 -4.10 -16.26
C THR A 207 -5.28 -5.20 -16.02
N LYS A 208 -5.91 -5.20 -14.84
CA LYS A 208 -6.94 -6.19 -14.49
C LYS A 208 -8.17 -6.07 -15.38
N LYS A 209 -8.59 -4.83 -15.72
CA LYS A 209 -9.69 -4.55 -16.65
C LYS A 209 -9.38 -5.17 -18.02
N ILE A 210 -8.16 -4.99 -18.55
CA ILE A 210 -7.76 -5.56 -19.85
C ILE A 210 -7.82 -7.08 -19.80
N VAL A 211 -7.13 -7.72 -18.86
CA VAL A 211 -7.07 -9.19 -18.75
C VAL A 211 -8.45 -9.82 -18.60
N LYS A 212 -9.32 -9.26 -17.74
CA LYS A 212 -10.70 -9.74 -17.59
C LYS A 212 -11.53 -9.58 -18.87
N ALA A 213 -11.38 -8.45 -19.56
CA ALA A 213 -12.10 -8.22 -20.81
C ALA A 213 -11.65 -9.19 -21.91
N LEU A 214 -10.35 -9.42 -22.07
CA LEU A 214 -9.81 -10.39 -23.03
C LEU A 214 -10.33 -11.80 -22.74
N ALA A 215 -10.30 -12.24 -21.48
CA ALA A 215 -10.86 -13.52 -21.09
C ALA A 215 -12.36 -13.64 -21.43
N ARG A 216 -13.15 -12.59 -21.17
CA ARG A 216 -14.58 -12.55 -21.53
C ARG A 216 -14.82 -12.53 -23.03
N ILE A 217 -13.98 -11.85 -23.80
CA ILE A 217 -14.05 -11.83 -25.28
C ILE A 217 -13.79 -13.22 -25.83
N LYS A 218 -12.74 -13.90 -25.36
CA LYS A 218 -12.42 -15.28 -25.73
C LYS A 218 -13.58 -16.24 -25.44
N LEU A 219 -14.23 -16.08 -24.28
CA LEU A 219 -15.40 -16.86 -23.88
C LEU A 219 -16.73 -16.41 -24.55
N LYS A 220 -16.67 -15.47 -25.54
CA LYS A 220 -17.85 -14.89 -26.22
C LYS A 220 -18.86 -14.21 -25.29
N LYS A 221 -18.45 -13.83 -24.07
CA LYS A 221 -19.29 -13.13 -23.07
C LYS A 221 -19.21 -11.61 -23.18
N GLN A 222 -18.29 -11.09 -24.00
CA GLN A 222 -18.10 -9.66 -24.27
C GLN A 222 -17.61 -9.47 -25.70
N LYS A 223 -18.04 -8.40 -26.38
CA LYS A 223 -17.65 -8.13 -27.78
C LYS A 223 -16.53 -7.11 -27.90
N LYS A 224 -16.46 -6.11 -27.02
CA LYS A 224 -15.56 -4.95 -27.13
C LYS A 224 -15.02 -4.55 -25.75
N LEU A 225 -13.79 -4.00 -25.72
CA LEU A 225 -13.18 -3.36 -24.56
C LEU A 225 -12.96 -1.88 -24.89
N PHE A 226 -13.49 -0.98 -24.05
CA PHE A 226 -13.28 0.45 -24.16
C PHE A 226 -12.21 0.91 -23.18
N LEU A 227 -11.19 1.57 -23.70
CA LEU A 227 -10.06 2.12 -22.95
C LEU A 227 -9.82 3.59 -23.35
N GLY A 228 -9.16 4.34 -22.48
CA GLY A 228 -8.71 5.68 -22.79
C GLY A 228 -7.46 5.69 -23.69
N ASN A 229 -6.47 6.52 -23.36
CA ASN A 229 -5.27 6.68 -24.17
C ASN A 229 -4.37 5.43 -24.15
N LEU A 230 -4.31 4.72 -25.27
CA LEU A 230 -3.53 3.50 -25.45
C LEU A 230 -2.00 3.76 -25.54
N TYR A 231 -1.58 4.98 -25.80
CA TYR A 231 -0.16 5.37 -25.93
C TYR A 231 0.45 5.81 -24.60
N SER A 232 -0.33 5.93 -23.54
CA SER A 232 0.19 6.21 -22.20
C SER A 232 1.18 5.13 -21.80
N LYS A 233 2.33 5.56 -21.27
CA LYS A 233 3.38 4.68 -20.76
C LYS A 233 3.24 4.56 -19.25
N ARG A 234 3.50 3.36 -18.72
CA ARG A 234 3.52 3.09 -17.27
C ARG A 234 4.71 2.18 -16.96
N ASP A 235 5.30 2.42 -15.80
CA ASP A 235 6.19 1.47 -15.14
C ASP A 235 5.32 0.55 -14.28
N TRP A 236 5.33 -0.73 -14.53
CA TRP A 236 4.56 -1.74 -13.78
C TRP A 236 5.48 -2.79 -13.20
N GLY A 237 5.51 -2.89 -11.86
CA GLY A 237 6.18 -3.97 -11.15
C GLY A 237 5.20 -5.02 -10.63
N HIS A 238 5.70 -6.01 -9.91
CA HIS A 238 4.88 -7.00 -9.22
C HIS A 238 4.69 -6.61 -7.75
N ALA A 239 3.48 -6.75 -7.21
CA ALA A 239 3.15 -6.33 -5.85
C ALA A 239 4.02 -7.01 -4.77
N GLU A 240 4.45 -8.26 -4.98
CA GLU A 240 5.35 -8.95 -4.04
C GLU A 240 6.70 -8.25 -3.87
N ASP A 241 7.26 -7.72 -4.95
CA ASP A 241 8.54 -7.01 -4.89
C ASP A 241 8.38 -5.67 -4.14
N TYR A 242 7.23 -5.01 -4.36
CA TYR A 242 6.91 -3.76 -3.67
C TYR A 242 6.71 -3.96 -2.17
N VAL A 243 6.01 -4.99 -1.73
CA VAL A 243 5.86 -5.25 -0.28
C VAL A 243 7.17 -5.69 0.37
N ARG A 244 8.06 -6.38 -0.36
CA ARG A 244 9.43 -6.65 0.09
C ARG A 244 10.23 -5.36 0.28
N ALA A 245 10.07 -4.40 -0.64
CA ALA A 245 10.68 -3.07 -0.52
C ALA A 245 10.12 -2.30 0.69
N MET A 246 8.80 -2.30 0.92
CA MET A 246 8.17 -1.68 2.09
C MET A 246 8.78 -2.19 3.40
N TRP A 247 8.94 -3.51 3.53
CA TRP A 247 9.59 -4.10 4.70
C TRP A 247 11.06 -3.72 4.82
N LYS A 248 11.83 -3.70 3.72
CA LYS A 248 13.24 -3.28 3.72
C LYS A 248 13.39 -1.82 4.14
N ILE A 249 12.50 -0.93 3.70
CA ILE A 249 12.46 0.49 4.07
C ILE A 249 12.32 0.65 5.58
N LEU A 250 11.40 -0.04 6.25
CA LEU A 250 11.27 0.03 7.70
C LEU A 250 12.40 -0.69 8.46
N ASN A 251 13.13 -1.58 7.80
CA ASN A 251 14.31 -2.24 8.38
C ASN A 251 15.62 -1.62 7.90
N HIS A 252 15.58 -0.44 7.26
CA HIS A 252 16.76 0.35 6.94
C HIS A 252 17.38 0.96 8.21
N LYS A 253 18.63 1.42 8.11
CA LYS A 253 19.40 1.99 9.25
C LYS A 253 18.79 3.29 9.78
N ALA A 254 18.28 4.12 8.88
CA ALA A 254 17.64 5.40 9.18
C ALA A 254 16.36 5.57 8.35
N PRO A 255 15.38 6.33 8.86
CA PRO A 255 14.18 6.65 8.07
C PRO A 255 14.53 7.62 6.94
N ASP A 256 13.97 7.39 5.76
CA ASP A 256 14.12 8.26 4.59
C ASP A 256 12.97 8.06 3.61
N ASP A 257 13.04 8.74 2.47
CA ASP A 257 12.12 8.63 1.35
C ASP A 257 12.76 7.79 0.25
N PHE A 258 12.02 6.86 -0.36
CA PHE A 258 12.53 5.89 -1.32
C PHE A 258 11.63 5.78 -2.53
N VAL A 259 12.18 5.93 -3.73
CA VAL A 259 11.49 5.62 -4.98
C VAL A 259 11.54 4.13 -5.26
N ILE A 260 10.38 3.53 -5.53
CA ILE A 260 10.26 2.11 -5.88
C ILE A 260 9.67 2.00 -7.28
N ALA A 261 10.48 1.55 -8.23
CA ALA A 261 10.15 1.40 -9.63
C ALA A 261 10.92 0.23 -10.25
N THR A 262 10.48 -0.23 -11.43
CA THR A 262 11.20 -1.26 -12.20
C THR A 262 12.22 -0.65 -13.15
N ASN A 263 12.15 0.65 -13.38
CA ASN A 263 12.90 1.36 -14.41
C ASN A 263 12.57 0.92 -15.87
N PHE A 264 11.43 0.26 -16.05
CA PHE A 264 10.94 -0.18 -17.35
C PHE A 264 9.55 0.37 -17.65
N LYS A 265 9.38 1.03 -18.80
CA LYS A 265 8.11 1.65 -19.22
C LYS A 265 7.52 0.91 -20.41
N ILE A 266 6.26 0.53 -20.32
CA ILE A 266 5.49 -0.10 -21.39
C ILE A 266 4.26 0.74 -21.74
N LYS A 267 3.88 0.79 -23.02
CA LYS A 267 2.61 1.41 -23.45
C LYS A 267 1.44 0.47 -23.14
N ILE A 268 0.28 1.04 -22.86
CA ILE A 268 -0.96 0.25 -22.68
C ILE A 268 -1.23 -0.62 -23.92
N LYS A 269 -1.02 -0.08 -25.14
CA LYS A 269 -1.16 -0.82 -26.40
C LYS A 269 -0.28 -2.07 -26.44
N ASP A 270 0.97 -1.95 -26.01
CA ASP A 270 1.94 -3.06 -26.04
C ASP A 270 1.56 -4.12 -25.00
N PHE A 271 1.10 -3.70 -23.81
CA PHE A 271 0.57 -4.61 -22.79
C PHE A 271 -0.65 -5.42 -23.31
N ILE A 272 -1.58 -4.76 -24.02
CA ILE A 272 -2.72 -5.44 -24.64
C ILE A 272 -2.23 -6.50 -25.65
N LYS A 273 -1.26 -6.13 -26.51
CA LYS A 273 -0.69 -7.07 -27.47
C LYS A 273 -0.10 -8.30 -26.77
N MET A 274 0.77 -8.09 -25.77
CA MET A 274 1.34 -9.19 -24.98
C MET A 274 0.27 -10.06 -24.32
N ALA A 275 -0.78 -9.46 -23.78
CA ALA A 275 -1.87 -10.20 -23.18
C ALA A 275 -2.68 -11.01 -24.22
N CYS A 276 -2.87 -10.49 -25.42
CA CYS A 276 -3.49 -11.22 -26.52
C CYS A 276 -2.61 -12.41 -26.98
N ASP A 277 -1.32 -12.16 -27.20
CA ASP A 277 -0.39 -13.19 -27.66
C ASP A 277 -0.27 -14.37 -26.66
N HIS A 278 -0.49 -14.10 -25.38
CA HIS A 278 -0.48 -15.11 -24.32
C HIS A 278 -1.79 -15.91 -24.22
N TRP A 279 -2.93 -15.33 -24.59
CA TRP A 279 -4.27 -15.91 -24.37
C TRP A 279 -4.96 -16.42 -25.63
N ILE A 280 -4.53 -16.03 -26.83
CA ILE A 280 -5.12 -16.37 -28.12
C ILE A 280 -4.23 -17.33 -28.88
#